data_f24febf2d514486be60bd68a7818d88f
#
_entry.id   f24febf2d514486be60bd68a7818d88f
#
_cell.length_a   1.000
_cell.length_b   1.000
_cell.length_c   1.000
_cell.angle_alpha   90.00
_cell.angle_beta   90.00
_cell.angle_gamma   90.00
#
_symmetry.space_group_name_H-M   'P 1'
#
loop_
_entity.id
_entity.type
_entity.pdbx_description
1 polymer ?
#
loop_
_entity_poly.entity_id
_entity_poly.type
_entity_poly.pdbx_seq_one_letter_code
_entity_poly.pdbx_strand_id
1 'polypeptide(L)'
;VSDFEIATYNERAQTGPCFVCEMLAGTPGYEHRIVFDDGDHLAFLDKHPTLYGKLLVVPRSHIEDPIGGFTQDSYLALQRVVHQVATALARVVETERMYVLSLGSNQGNRHVHWHIAPLPPGVPYEEQQLYALDWSTRGRLELTDHEADQLAARLRAELDRPALTAGESA
;
A
#
# COMPACT_ATOMS: atom_id res chain seq x y z
N VAL A 1 -20.38 8.49 -6.25
CA VAL A 1 -19.20 8.12 -7.06
C VAL A 1 -18.56 9.44 -7.41
N SER A 2 -17.35 9.70 -6.90
CA SER A 2 -16.64 10.93 -7.23
C SER A 2 -16.27 10.93 -8.70
N ASP A 3 -16.19 12.14 -9.30
CA ASP A 3 -15.71 12.38 -10.66
C ASP A 3 -14.20 12.12 -10.80
N PHE A 4 -13.73 11.00 -10.19
CA PHE A 4 -12.35 10.55 -10.37
C PHE A 4 -12.20 10.06 -11.80
N GLU A 5 -11.59 10.89 -12.60
CA GLU A 5 -11.31 10.62 -14.00
C GLU A 5 -10.20 9.57 -14.11
N ILE A 6 -10.59 8.30 -14.26
CA ILE A 6 -9.66 7.17 -14.48
C ILE A 6 -8.73 7.48 -15.66
N ALA A 7 -9.23 8.13 -16.71
CA ALA A 7 -8.43 8.53 -17.86
C ALA A 7 -7.29 9.48 -17.48
N THR A 8 -7.60 10.54 -16.72
CA THR A 8 -6.60 11.50 -16.24
C THR A 8 -5.58 10.85 -15.30
N TYR A 9 -6.04 9.95 -14.43
CA TYR A 9 -5.12 9.18 -13.59
C TYR A 9 -4.18 8.30 -14.43
N ASN A 10 -4.71 7.57 -15.41
CA ASN A 10 -3.93 6.70 -16.28
C ASN A 10 -2.92 7.50 -17.11
N GLU A 11 -3.32 8.65 -17.66
CA GLU A 11 -2.43 9.54 -18.39
C GLU A 11 -1.28 10.00 -17.50
N ARG A 12 -1.57 10.49 -16.31
CA ARG A 12 -0.53 10.91 -15.35
C ARG A 12 0.35 9.74 -14.93
N ALA A 13 -0.22 8.55 -14.68
CA ALA A 13 0.55 7.38 -14.30
C ALA A 13 1.49 6.91 -15.41
N GLN A 14 1.11 7.08 -16.69
CA GLN A 14 1.91 6.66 -17.85
C GLN A 14 2.98 7.68 -18.24
N THR A 15 2.66 8.98 -18.17
CA THR A 15 3.49 10.06 -18.71
C THR A 15 4.15 10.94 -17.65
N GLY A 16 3.65 10.87 -16.41
CA GLY A 16 4.16 11.67 -15.30
C GLY A 16 5.45 11.13 -14.70
N PRO A 17 6.06 11.90 -13.80
CA PRO A 17 7.23 11.45 -13.05
C PRO A 17 6.86 10.32 -12.07
N CYS A 18 7.89 9.64 -11.56
CA CYS A 18 7.72 8.60 -10.56
C CYS A 18 7.11 9.16 -9.27
N PHE A 19 5.91 8.71 -8.91
CA PHE A 19 5.17 9.23 -7.76
C PHE A 19 5.89 9.00 -6.42
N VAL A 20 6.65 7.90 -6.28
CA VAL A 20 7.44 7.63 -5.08
C VAL A 20 8.62 8.60 -4.99
N CYS A 21 9.33 8.83 -6.10
CA CYS A 21 10.45 9.78 -6.12
C CYS A 21 9.96 11.20 -5.83
N GLU A 22 8.84 11.61 -6.41
CA GLU A 22 8.25 12.93 -6.15
C GLU A 22 7.77 13.08 -4.70
N MET A 23 7.18 12.03 -4.12
CA MET A 23 6.82 11.99 -2.70
C MET A 23 8.07 12.19 -1.82
N LEU A 24 9.15 11.47 -2.11
CA LEU A 24 10.42 11.57 -1.37
C LEU A 24 11.10 12.93 -1.53
N ALA A 25 10.93 13.55 -2.69
CA ALA A 25 11.42 14.91 -2.96
C ALA A 25 10.57 16.01 -2.27
N GLY A 26 9.42 15.66 -1.71
CA GLY A 26 8.48 16.61 -1.12
C GLY A 26 7.74 17.48 -2.14
N THR A 27 7.59 16.98 -3.37
CA THR A 27 6.91 17.72 -4.44
C THR A 27 5.41 17.90 -4.10
N PRO A 28 4.89 19.13 -4.15
CA PRO A 28 3.49 19.40 -3.88
C PRO A 28 2.56 18.56 -4.78
N GLY A 29 1.50 17.97 -4.17
CA GLY A 29 0.53 17.10 -4.84
C GLY A 29 0.90 15.61 -4.80
N TYR A 30 2.12 15.27 -4.36
CA TYR A 30 2.58 13.88 -4.18
C TYR A 30 2.67 13.45 -2.72
N GLU A 31 2.13 14.22 -1.80
CA GLU A 31 2.10 13.90 -0.38
C GLU A 31 1.32 12.61 -0.12
N HIS A 32 1.87 11.75 0.71
CA HIS A 32 1.23 10.51 1.17
C HIS A 32 1.38 10.40 2.70
N ARG A 33 0.45 9.68 3.30
CA ARG A 33 0.48 9.39 4.75
C ARG A 33 1.39 8.22 5.03
N ILE A 34 2.66 8.51 5.30
CA ILE A 34 3.67 7.51 5.62
C ILE A 34 3.34 6.92 6.99
N VAL A 35 3.29 5.58 7.08
CA VAL A 35 3.04 4.82 8.31
C VAL A 35 4.27 4.08 8.81
N PHE A 36 5.24 3.82 7.93
CA PHE A 36 6.50 3.16 8.24
C PHE A 36 7.63 3.73 7.39
N ASP A 37 8.81 3.89 7.99
CA ASP A 37 10.04 4.34 7.32
C ASP A 37 11.24 3.82 8.13
N ASP A 38 12.04 2.92 7.55
CA ASP A 38 13.28 2.39 8.16
C ASP A 38 14.55 2.95 7.50
N GLY A 39 14.42 3.90 6.60
CA GLY A 39 15.52 4.50 5.83
C GLY A 39 15.74 3.83 4.48
N ASP A 40 15.41 2.56 4.31
CA ASP A 40 15.53 1.80 3.07
C ASP A 40 14.17 1.49 2.43
N HIS A 41 13.12 1.39 3.24
CA HIS A 41 11.77 1.05 2.81
C HIS A 41 10.73 1.99 3.42
N LEU A 42 9.63 2.17 2.72
CA LEU A 42 8.50 2.97 3.16
C LEU A 42 7.20 2.18 3.05
N ALA A 43 6.27 2.46 3.97
CA ALA A 43 4.87 2.10 3.79
C ALA A 43 3.99 3.33 3.99
N PHE A 44 2.98 3.48 3.16
CA PHE A 44 2.04 4.61 3.21
C PHE A 44 0.64 4.20 2.74
N LEU A 45 -0.36 4.96 3.16
CA LEU A 45 -1.74 4.74 2.72
C LEU A 45 -1.87 4.98 1.22
N ASP A 46 -2.55 4.05 0.53
CA ASP A 46 -2.94 4.25 -0.87
C ASP A 46 -3.83 5.50 -0.97
N LYS A 47 -3.50 6.41 -1.87
CA LYS A 47 -4.24 7.66 -2.10
C LYS A 47 -5.59 7.41 -2.80
N HIS A 48 -5.68 6.27 -3.50
CA HIS A 48 -6.86 5.87 -4.26
C HIS A 48 -7.29 4.43 -3.91
N PRO A 49 -7.62 4.16 -2.63
CA PRO A 49 -7.81 2.81 -2.18
C PRO A 49 -9.11 2.20 -2.73
N THR A 50 -9.06 0.93 -3.07
CA THR A 50 -10.24 0.11 -3.37
C THR A 50 -10.84 -0.49 -2.11
N LEU A 51 -10.03 -0.64 -1.06
CA LEU A 51 -10.41 -1.18 0.25
C LEU A 51 -9.94 -0.25 1.36
N TYR A 52 -10.70 -0.14 2.44
CA TYR A 52 -10.31 0.63 3.61
C TYR A 52 -9.04 0.06 4.23
N GLY A 53 -8.04 0.92 4.42
CA GLY A 53 -6.75 0.51 4.96
C GLY A 53 -5.74 0.00 3.93
N LYS A 54 -6.06 0.00 2.64
CA LYS A 54 -5.10 -0.39 1.62
C LYS A 54 -3.81 0.43 1.70
N LEU A 55 -2.68 -0.26 1.68
CA LEU A 55 -1.34 0.30 1.82
C LEU A 55 -0.46 -0.05 0.63
N LEU A 56 0.55 0.78 0.41
CA LEU A 56 1.67 0.49 -0.47
C LEU A 56 2.95 0.36 0.35
N VAL A 57 3.77 -0.64 0.03
CA VAL A 57 5.14 -0.81 0.54
C VAL A 57 6.09 -0.70 -0.63
N VAL A 58 7.11 0.14 -0.49
CA VAL A 58 8.08 0.44 -1.54
C VAL A 58 9.50 0.44 -1.01
N PRO A 59 10.52 0.08 -1.82
CA PRO A 59 11.90 0.46 -1.52
C PRO A 59 12.05 1.98 -1.68
N ARG A 60 12.92 2.60 -0.90
CA ARG A 60 13.25 4.02 -1.06
C ARG A 60 14.01 4.27 -2.36
N SER A 61 14.90 3.35 -2.73
CA SER A 61 15.61 3.39 -4.01
C SER A 61 14.66 3.13 -5.17
N HIS A 62 14.82 3.88 -6.26
CA HIS A 62 14.04 3.67 -7.47
C HIS A 62 14.43 2.36 -8.14
N ILE A 63 13.58 1.37 -8.07
CA ILE A 63 13.73 0.05 -8.70
C ILE A 63 12.48 -0.18 -9.55
N GLU A 64 12.64 -0.69 -10.77
CA GLU A 64 11.54 -0.92 -11.72
C GLU A 64 11.22 -2.41 -11.92
N ASP A 65 12.22 -3.28 -11.79
CA ASP A 65 12.03 -4.73 -11.95
C ASP A 65 11.82 -5.39 -10.58
N PRO A 66 10.64 -5.97 -10.31
CA PRO A 66 10.32 -6.55 -9.01
C PRO A 66 11.11 -7.82 -8.67
N ILE A 67 11.81 -8.41 -9.65
CA ILE A 67 12.64 -9.61 -9.44
C ILE A 67 14.11 -9.30 -9.72
N GLY A 68 14.44 -8.87 -10.93
CA GLY A 68 15.83 -8.66 -11.34
C GLY A 68 16.48 -7.40 -10.76
N GLY A 69 15.69 -6.46 -10.27
CA GLY A 69 16.17 -5.24 -9.63
C GLY A 69 16.67 -5.41 -8.19
N PHE A 70 16.54 -6.61 -7.61
CA PHE A 70 16.92 -6.92 -6.23
C PHE A 70 17.99 -7.99 -6.16
N THR A 71 18.84 -7.92 -5.14
CA THR A 71 19.53 -9.09 -4.63
C THR A 71 18.55 -9.92 -3.79
N GLN A 72 18.84 -11.18 -3.55
CA GLN A 72 18.03 -12.03 -2.67
C GLN A 72 17.86 -11.39 -1.28
N ASP A 73 18.93 -10.84 -0.71
CA ASP A 73 18.89 -10.25 0.63
C ASP A 73 18.04 -8.98 0.67
N SER A 74 18.18 -8.08 -0.31
CA SER A 74 17.35 -6.87 -0.39
C SER A 74 15.89 -7.18 -0.66
N TYR A 75 15.60 -8.20 -1.48
CA TYR A 75 14.24 -8.68 -1.70
C TYR A 75 13.62 -9.22 -0.41
N LEU A 76 14.36 -10.05 0.34
CA LEU A 76 13.90 -10.61 1.61
C LEU A 76 13.74 -9.52 2.68
N ALA A 77 14.60 -8.51 2.70
CA ALA A 77 14.45 -7.36 3.59
C ALA A 77 13.14 -6.62 3.34
N LEU A 78 12.83 -6.33 2.08
CA LEU A 78 11.55 -5.72 1.70
C LEU A 78 10.35 -6.60 2.07
N GLN A 79 10.43 -7.93 1.86
CA GLN A 79 9.35 -8.85 2.22
C GLN A 79 9.13 -8.94 3.74
N ARG A 80 10.15 -8.73 4.56
CA ARG A 80 9.98 -8.59 6.03
C ARG A 80 9.14 -7.36 6.37
N VAL A 81 9.39 -6.22 5.70
CA VAL A 81 8.59 -5.01 5.87
C VAL A 81 7.15 -5.23 5.42
N VAL A 82 6.94 -5.87 4.26
CA VAL A 82 5.60 -6.27 3.78
C VAL A 82 4.85 -7.08 4.84
N HIS A 83 5.50 -8.10 5.41
CA HIS A 83 4.92 -8.94 6.46
C HIS A 83 4.61 -8.14 7.74
N GLN A 84 5.56 -7.31 8.19
CA GLN A 84 5.38 -6.48 9.39
C GLN A 84 4.19 -5.52 9.24
N VAL A 85 4.12 -4.81 8.13
CA VAL A 85 3.05 -3.85 7.83
C VAL A 85 1.70 -4.55 7.66
N ALA A 86 1.66 -5.69 6.96
CA ALA A 86 0.44 -6.49 6.80
C ALA A 86 -0.08 -7.01 8.14
N THR A 87 0.82 -7.43 9.04
CA THR A 87 0.47 -7.90 10.37
C THR A 87 -0.10 -6.78 11.24
N ALA A 88 0.51 -5.59 11.21
CA ALA A 88 0.00 -4.42 11.92
C ALA A 88 -1.37 -3.99 11.36
N LEU A 89 -1.53 -3.99 10.04
CA LEU A 89 -2.79 -3.66 9.39
C LEU A 89 -3.92 -4.59 9.82
N ALA A 90 -3.68 -5.92 9.87
CA ALA A 90 -4.68 -6.90 10.29
C ALA A 90 -5.15 -6.74 11.74
N ARG A 91 -4.35 -6.06 12.59
CA ARG A 91 -4.75 -5.73 13.98
C ARG A 91 -5.52 -4.42 14.08
N VAL A 92 -5.38 -3.55 13.10
CA VAL A 92 -6.00 -2.21 13.08
C VAL A 92 -7.31 -2.20 12.30
N VAL A 93 -7.39 -3.03 11.24
CA VAL A 93 -8.53 -3.09 10.33
C VAL A 93 -9.10 -4.50 10.35
N GLU A 94 -10.42 -4.61 10.52
CA GLU A 94 -11.12 -5.89 10.43
C GLU A 94 -10.89 -6.52 9.05
N THR A 95 -10.34 -7.73 9.04
CA THR A 95 -9.82 -8.35 7.82
C THR A 95 -10.16 -9.84 7.80
N GLU A 96 -10.93 -10.27 6.81
CA GLU A 96 -11.17 -11.69 6.54
C GLU A 96 -9.94 -12.33 5.86
N ARG A 97 -9.36 -11.61 4.88
CA ARG A 97 -8.16 -12.06 4.17
C ARG A 97 -7.28 -10.90 3.76
N MET A 98 -5.98 -11.07 3.93
CA MET A 98 -4.99 -10.11 3.46
C MET A 98 -4.50 -10.50 2.07
N TYR A 99 -4.69 -9.62 1.09
CA TYR A 99 -4.08 -9.75 -0.23
C TYR A 99 -2.77 -8.96 -0.27
N VAL A 100 -1.73 -9.63 -0.74
CA VAL A 100 -0.40 -9.03 -0.95
C VAL A 100 0.00 -9.27 -2.39
N LEU A 101 0.23 -8.21 -3.15
CA LEU A 101 0.51 -8.31 -4.57
C LEU A 101 1.39 -7.15 -5.03
N SER A 102 2.26 -7.41 -6.01
CA SER A 102 3.00 -6.37 -6.72
C SER A 102 2.44 -6.27 -8.14
N LEU A 103 1.95 -5.10 -8.46
CA LEU A 103 1.43 -4.77 -9.79
C LEU A 103 2.20 -3.54 -10.28
N GLY A 104 2.26 -3.41 -11.57
CA GLY A 104 2.94 -2.29 -12.18
C GLY A 104 3.03 -2.52 -13.68
N SER A 105 3.61 -1.55 -14.36
CA SER A 105 3.74 -1.60 -15.80
C SER A 105 5.05 -0.94 -16.20
N ASN A 106 5.66 -1.42 -17.29
CA ASN A 106 6.84 -0.79 -17.85
C ASN A 106 6.57 0.59 -18.48
N GLN A 107 5.30 0.98 -18.56
CA GLN A 107 4.88 2.26 -19.16
C GLN A 107 4.53 3.33 -18.10
N GLY A 108 4.13 2.92 -16.89
CA GLY A 108 3.75 3.83 -15.83
C GLY A 108 3.74 3.13 -14.48
N ASN A 109 3.84 3.89 -13.39
CA ASN A 109 3.95 3.36 -12.04
C ASN A 109 5.06 2.30 -11.91
N ARG A 110 6.20 2.55 -12.58
CA ARG A 110 7.29 1.58 -12.70
C ARG A 110 8.02 1.33 -11.41
N HIS A 111 8.07 2.31 -10.51
CA HIS A 111 8.67 2.11 -9.19
C HIS A 111 7.99 0.94 -8.51
N VAL A 112 8.73 -0.12 -8.20
CA VAL A 112 8.17 -1.33 -7.60
C VAL A 112 7.47 -1.02 -6.30
N HIS A 113 6.26 -1.55 -6.14
CA HIS A 113 5.46 -1.38 -4.95
C HIS A 113 4.62 -2.64 -4.69
N TRP A 114 4.45 -2.95 -3.42
CA TRP A 114 3.57 -4.02 -2.96
C TRP A 114 2.31 -3.42 -2.38
N HIS A 115 1.18 -3.81 -2.94
CA HIS A 115 -0.12 -3.51 -2.37
C HIS A 115 -0.42 -4.47 -1.23
N ILE A 116 -0.86 -3.94 -0.12
CA ILE A 116 -1.42 -4.68 1.00
C ILE A 116 -2.87 -4.27 1.10
N ALA A 117 -3.78 -5.21 0.80
CA ALA A 117 -5.19 -4.94 0.65
C ALA A 117 -6.01 -5.85 1.58
N PRO A 118 -6.58 -5.29 2.68
CA PRO A 118 -7.36 -6.04 3.65
C PRO A 118 -8.79 -6.23 3.13
N LEU A 119 -9.14 -7.47 2.75
CA LEU A 119 -10.51 -7.82 2.38
C LEU A 119 -11.39 -7.82 3.64
N PRO A 120 -12.46 -7.02 3.70
CA PRO A 120 -13.37 -7.04 4.82
C PRO A 120 -14.22 -8.32 4.83
N PRO A 121 -14.77 -8.73 5.98
CA PRO A 121 -15.71 -9.83 6.08
C PRO A 121 -16.99 -9.58 5.26
N GLY A 122 -17.60 -10.67 4.79
CA GLY A 122 -18.92 -10.65 4.14
C GLY A 122 -18.89 -10.35 2.64
N VAL A 123 -17.74 -10.26 2.01
CA VAL A 123 -17.64 -10.17 0.55
C VAL A 123 -17.93 -11.55 -0.06
N PRO A 124 -18.88 -11.68 -1.02
CA PRO A 124 -19.15 -12.95 -1.69
C PRO A 124 -17.89 -13.55 -2.31
N TYR A 125 -17.76 -14.88 -2.20
CA TYR A 125 -16.53 -15.57 -2.64
C TYR A 125 -16.11 -15.26 -4.07
N GLU A 126 -17.08 -15.21 -4.98
CA GLU A 126 -16.87 -14.94 -6.41
C GLU A 126 -16.35 -13.51 -6.69
N GLU A 127 -16.50 -12.62 -5.74
CA GLU A 127 -16.09 -11.22 -5.86
C GLU A 127 -14.77 -10.92 -5.14
N GLN A 128 -14.34 -11.78 -4.20
CA GLN A 128 -13.28 -11.46 -3.23
C GLN A 128 -11.98 -11.00 -3.87
N GLN A 129 -11.48 -11.73 -4.89
CA GLN A 129 -10.20 -11.40 -5.52
C GLN A 129 -10.27 -10.09 -6.31
N LEU A 130 -11.38 -9.84 -6.98
CA LEU A 130 -11.58 -8.63 -7.77
C LEU A 130 -11.81 -7.40 -6.88
N TYR A 131 -12.34 -7.59 -5.67
CA TYR A 131 -12.63 -6.51 -4.72
C TYR A 131 -11.41 -5.66 -4.41
N ALA A 132 -10.24 -6.28 -4.33
CA ALA A 132 -8.99 -5.60 -4.02
C ALA A 132 -8.39 -4.85 -5.21
N LEU A 133 -8.75 -5.22 -6.45
CA LEU A 133 -8.06 -4.81 -7.67
C LEU A 133 -8.90 -3.91 -8.57
N ASP A 134 -10.22 -4.06 -8.55
CA ASP A 134 -11.07 -3.48 -9.57
C ASP A 134 -11.56 -2.07 -9.21
N TRP A 135 -10.89 -1.09 -9.77
CA TRP A 135 -11.34 0.30 -9.73
C TRP A 135 -12.47 0.60 -10.70
N SER A 136 -12.48 -0.09 -11.84
CA SER A 136 -13.29 0.28 -12.98
C SER A 136 -14.78 0.09 -12.73
N THR A 137 -15.13 -0.94 -11.96
CA THR A 137 -16.52 -1.25 -11.63
C THR A 137 -16.93 -0.79 -10.23
N ARG A 138 -15.97 -0.71 -9.28
CA ARG A 138 -16.27 -0.44 -7.88
C ARG A 138 -15.91 0.99 -7.45
N GLY A 139 -15.06 1.66 -8.23
CA GLY A 139 -14.54 2.97 -7.88
C GLY A 139 -13.51 2.90 -6.75
N ARG A 140 -13.11 4.07 -6.28
CA ARG A 140 -12.26 4.23 -5.11
C ARG A 140 -13.09 4.55 -3.87
N LEU A 141 -12.59 4.16 -2.72
CA LEU A 141 -13.10 4.67 -1.46
C LEU A 141 -12.62 6.12 -1.27
N GLU A 142 -13.53 6.97 -0.83
CA GLU A 142 -13.21 8.32 -0.41
C GLU A 142 -13.09 8.35 1.11
N LEU A 143 -11.89 8.63 1.57
CA LEU A 143 -11.62 8.92 2.96
C LEU A 143 -11.47 10.42 3.12
N THR A 144 -12.08 10.98 4.14
CA THR A 144 -11.75 12.34 4.56
C THR A 144 -10.31 12.38 5.07
N ASP A 145 -9.68 13.55 5.02
CA ASP A 145 -8.33 13.72 5.57
C ASP A 145 -8.25 13.28 7.04
N HIS A 146 -9.30 13.59 7.81
CA HIS A 146 -9.38 13.18 9.22
C HIS A 146 -9.39 11.66 9.41
N GLU A 147 -10.20 10.94 8.64
CA GLU A 147 -10.25 9.46 8.70
C GLU A 147 -8.92 8.83 8.30
N ALA A 148 -8.30 9.34 7.24
CA ALA A 148 -7.02 8.85 6.78
C ALA A 148 -5.89 9.16 7.79
N ASP A 149 -5.91 10.34 8.44
CA ASP A 149 -4.95 10.70 9.48
C ASP A 149 -5.12 9.84 10.74
N GLN A 150 -6.36 9.57 11.17
CA GLN A 150 -6.64 8.66 12.28
C GLN A 150 -6.16 7.24 11.98
N LEU A 151 -6.42 6.72 10.79
CA LEU A 151 -5.96 5.40 10.37
C LEU A 151 -4.43 5.33 10.37
N ALA A 152 -3.76 6.32 9.79
CA ALA A 152 -2.31 6.39 9.77
C ALA A 152 -1.71 6.45 11.18
N ALA A 153 -2.31 7.20 12.09
CA ALA A 153 -1.87 7.28 13.48
C ALA A 153 -2.01 5.93 14.22
N ARG A 154 -3.12 5.21 14.01
CA ARG A 154 -3.34 3.87 14.58
C ARG A 154 -2.32 2.87 14.06
N LEU A 155 -2.01 2.92 12.76
CA LEU A 155 -1.02 2.03 12.14
C LEU A 155 0.38 2.29 12.67
N ARG A 156 0.81 3.57 12.79
CA ARG A 156 2.09 3.91 13.38
C ARG A 156 2.20 3.39 14.82
N ALA A 157 1.18 3.63 15.63
CA ALA A 157 1.15 3.15 17.01
C ALA A 157 1.25 1.63 17.12
N GLU A 158 0.64 0.88 16.17
CA GLU A 158 0.76 -0.58 16.14
C GLU A 158 2.12 -1.05 15.64
N LEU A 159 2.73 -0.36 14.68
CA LEU A 159 4.06 -0.66 14.16
C LEU A 159 5.18 -0.36 15.15
N ASP A 160 4.98 0.62 16.04
CA ASP A 160 5.92 0.99 17.11
C ASP A 160 5.86 0.02 18.31
N ARG A 161 4.86 -0.89 18.34
CA ARG A 161 4.78 -1.88 19.43
C ARG A 161 5.91 -2.89 19.31
N PRO A 162 6.59 -3.22 20.41
CA PRO A 162 7.56 -4.28 20.43
C PRO A 162 6.96 -5.58 19.87
N ALA A 163 7.70 -6.28 19.02
CA ALA A 163 7.28 -7.59 18.55
C ALA A 163 6.98 -8.47 19.78
N LEU A 164 5.79 -9.05 19.85
CA LEU A 164 5.46 -10.03 20.87
C LEU A 164 6.48 -11.16 20.73
N THR A 165 7.28 -11.37 21.77
CA THR A 165 8.20 -12.52 21.81
C THR A 165 7.35 -13.78 21.69
N ALA A 166 7.74 -14.68 20.78
CA ALA A 166 7.10 -15.96 20.57
C ALA A 166 7.16 -16.78 21.88
N GLY A 167 6.16 -16.65 22.73
CA GLY A 167 6.13 -17.26 24.06
C GLY A 167 4.82 -17.11 24.81
N GLU A 168 3.89 -16.29 24.32
CA GLU A 168 2.59 -16.08 25.00
C GLU A 168 1.40 -16.45 24.11
N SER A 169 1.38 -17.71 23.66
CA SER A 169 0.14 -18.35 23.21
C SER A 169 -0.19 -19.45 24.20
N ALA A 170 -1.02 -19.10 25.18
CA ALA A 170 -1.76 -20.06 26.02
C ALA A 170 -3.13 -20.31 25.42
#